data_61002028d0a04ca857ff009a3ac2a399
#
_entry.id   61002028d0a04ca857ff009a3ac2a399
#
_cell.length_a   1.000
_cell.length_b   1.000
_cell.length_c   1.000
_cell.angle_alpha   90.00
_cell.angle_beta   90.00
_cell.angle_gamma   90.00
#
_symmetry.space_group_name_H-M   'P 1'
#
loop_
_entity.id
_entity.type
_entity.pdbx_description
1 polymer ?
#
loop_
_entity_poly.entity_id
_entity_poly.type
_entity_poly.pdbx_seq_one_letter_code
_entity_poly.pdbx_strand_id
1 'polypeptide(L)'
;MEKADIGLIGLGVMGQNLALNLADKGWKVVVWNRTVPGKEENVVDNFIANRAKGKGIIGSNELTDFVEALKAPRVILLMVQAGPAVDELMDKLLPLLDKGDILIDGGNSYYEDTERRVKELYDKGMYFVGCGISGGEEGALHGASIMPGGAQEAWPVIQPMLKSIAAKAEDGTPCCEWVGPGGAGHYVKMVHNGIEYGDMQLIAETYFAMKHLLALKNEQMADIFEQWNKGRLHSYLIEITSAILRHKEQGGGYLLDNILDAAGQKGTGRWSVINSLQLNTPLDVIAEAVFARNLSAEKNLRVLMSQHYMHVENHPVYNYQDTVAGLESTLSVSYTHLTLPTT
;
A
#
# COMPACT_ATOMS: atom_id res chain seq x y z
N MET A 1 23.58 -23.52 -14.59
CA MET A 1 23.30 -22.10 -14.40
C MET A 1 23.48 -21.75 -12.92
N GLU A 2 23.94 -20.57 -12.62
CA GLU A 2 24.03 -20.11 -11.24
C GLU A 2 22.61 -19.84 -10.70
N LYS A 3 22.30 -20.36 -9.49
CA LYS A 3 20.97 -20.30 -8.90
C LYS A 3 20.61 -18.90 -8.43
N ALA A 4 19.31 -18.55 -8.46
CA ALA A 4 18.80 -17.27 -8.02
C ALA A 4 18.75 -17.17 -6.48
N ASP A 5 18.91 -15.94 -5.98
CA ASP A 5 18.86 -15.63 -4.56
C ASP A 5 17.43 -15.56 -4.04
N ILE A 6 16.50 -15.09 -4.87
CA ILE A 6 15.09 -14.92 -4.55
C ILE A 6 14.20 -15.21 -5.76
N GLY A 7 13.06 -15.85 -5.50
CA GLY A 7 11.96 -15.96 -6.43
C GLY A 7 10.89 -14.92 -6.17
N LEU A 8 10.28 -14.37 -7.21
CA LEU A 8 9.13 -13.49 -7.08
C LEU A 8 7.97 -14.03 -7.92
N ILE A 9 6.83 -14.21 -7.27
CA ILE A 9 5.60 -14.70 -7.88
C ILE A 9 4.55 -13.59 -7.93
N GLY A 10 4.01 -13.33 -9.13
CA GLY A 10 3.01 -12.29 -9.36
C GLY A 10 3.61 -11.02 -9.94
N LEU A 11 3.50 -10.88 -11.26
CA LEU A 11 4.06 -9.79 -12.06
C LEU A 11 3.03 -8.69 -12.37
N GLY A 12 2.20 -8.34 -11.37
CA GLY A 12 1.47 -7.06 -11.40
C GLY A 12 2.44 -5.87 -11.26
N VAL A 13 1.91 -4.66 -11.23
CA VAL A 13 2.72 -3.41 -11.16
C VAL A 13 3.74 -3.47 -10.02
N MET A 14 3.30 -3.82 -8.80
CA MET A 14 4.18 -3.90 -7.63
C MET A 14 5.24 -5.00 -7.76
N GLY A 15 4.85 -6.20 -8.21
CA GLY A 15 5.77 -7.33 -8.35
C GLY A 15 6.86 -7.07 -9.39
N GLN A 16 6.51 -6.51 -10.54
CA GLN A 16 7.50 -6.11 -11.55
C GLN A 16 8.51 -5.11 -10.99
N ASN A 17 8.04 -4.09 -10.29
CA ASN A 17 8.91 -3.05 -9.73
C ASN A 17 9.82 -3.58 -8.62
N LEU A 18 9.31 -4.45 -7.73
CA LEU A 18 10.14 -5.11 -6.71
C LEU A 18 11.20 -6.02 -7.33
N ALA A 19 10.86 -6.77 -8.39
CA ALA A 19 11.83 -7.61 -9.11
C ALA A 19 12.96 -6.77 -9.73
N LEU A 20 12.62 -5.62 -10.32
CA LEU A 20 13.60 -4.68 -10.87
C LEU A 20 14.48 -4.07 -9.76
N ASN A 21 13.87 -3.62 -8.66
CA ASN A 21 14.59 -3.05 -7.53
C ASN A 21 15.58 -4.07 -6.93
N LEU A 22 15.15 -5.32 -6.72
CA LEU A 22 16.01 -6.41 -6.25
C LEU A 22 17.20 -6.61 -7.21
N ALA A 23 16.94 -6.70 -8.50
CA ALA A 23 18.01 -6.87 -9.50
C ALA A 23 18.97 -5.68 -9.54
N ASP A 24 18.48 -4.44 -9.41
CA ASP A 24 19.30 -3.22 -9.37
C ASP A 24 20.18 -3.14 -8.10
N LYS A 25 19.82 -3.86 -7.04
CA LYS A 25 20.64 -4.04 -5.83
C LYS A 25 21.59 -5.22 -5.91
N GLY A 26 21.65 -5.91 -7.04
CA GLY A 26 22.59 -7.00 -7.30
C GLY A 26 22.10 -8.39 -6.91
N TRP A 27 20.83 -8.54 -6.51
CA TRP A 27 20.25 -9.85 -6.22
C TRP A 27 19.88 -10.57 -7.51
N LYS A 28 20.16 -11.87 -7.56
CA LYS A 28 19.73 -12.74 -8.67
C LYS A 28 18.27 -13.12 -8.46
N VAL A 29 17.42 -12.69 -9.38
CA VAL A 29 15.98 -12.86 -9.26
C VAL A 29 15.46 -13.84 -10.31
N VAL A 30 14.62 -14.78 -9.91
CA VAL A 30 13.78 -15.56 -10.82
C VAL A 30 12.34 -15.15 -10.62
N VAL A 31 11.59 -15.03 -11.71
CA VAL A 31 10.18 -14.60 -11.66
C VAL A 31 9.25 -15.62 -12.30
N TRP A 32 8.06 -15.74 -11.73
CA TRP A 32 6.97 -16.55 -12.26
C TRP A 32 5.64 -15.81 -12.12
N ASN A 33 4.76 -16.02 -13.10
CA ASN A 33 3.36 -15.56 -13.04
C ASN A 33 2.45 -16.65 -13.55
N ARG A 34 1.27 -16.77 -12.95
CA ARG A 34 0.26 -17.70 -13.48
C ARG A 34 -0.17 -17.26 -14.88
N THR A 35 -0.63 -18.21 -15.68
CA THR A 35 -1.29 -17.94 -16.96
C THR A 35 -2.80 -18.02 -16.78
N VAL A 36 -3.52 -16.99 -17.20
CA VAL A 36 -4.99 -16.97 -17.26
C VAL A 36 -5.39 -16.66 -18.69
N PRO A 37 -5.98 -17.63 -19.42
CA PRO A 37 -6.37 -17.44 -20.82
C PRO A 37 -7.24 -16.18 -21.01
N GLY A 38 -6.89 -15.37 -21.99
CA GLY A 38 -7.58 -14.12 -22.32
C GLY A 38 -7.34 -12.95 -21.36
N LYS A 39 -6.54 -13.13 -20.29
CA LYS A 39 -6.29 -12.07 -19.29
C LYS A 39 -4.81 -11.90 -18.93
N GLU A 40 -4.15 -12.98 -18.55
CA GLU A 40 -2.75 -12.99 -18.08
C GLU A 40 -1.94 -13.97 -18.93
N GLU A 41 -1.70 -13.62 -20.21
CA GLU A 41 -0.92 -14.44 -21.14
C GLU A 41 0.45 -13.83 -21.40
N ASN A 42 1.48 -14.66 -21.48
CA ASN A 42 2.87 -14.27 -21.78
C ASN A 42 3.42 -13.16 -20.85
N VAL A 43 2.91 -13.05 -19.62
CA VAL A 43 3.29 -11.98 -18.69
C VAL A 43 4.79 -12.03 -18.38
N VAL A 44 5.34 -13.23 -18.13
CA VAL A 44 6.77 -13.43 -17.84
C VAL A 44 7.61 -13.03 -19.05
N ASP A 45 7.28 -13.59 -20.23
CA ASP A 45 8.07 -13.34 -21.45
C ASP A 45 8.06 -11.85 -21.82
N ASN A 46 6.89 -11.20 -21.72
CA ASN A 46 6.74 -9.77 -21.95
C ASN A 46 7.54 -8.92 -20.94
N PHE A 47 7.55 -9.31 -19.69
CA PHE A 47 8.34 -8.61 -18.65
C PHE A 47 9.84 -8.73 -18.94
N ILE A 48 10.32 -9.94 -19.23
CA ILE A 48 11.74 -10.20 -19.53
C ILE A 48 12.20 -9.49 -20.81
N ALA A 49 11.36 -9.52 -21.87
CA ALA A 49 11.70 -8.92 -23.15
C ALA A 49 11.74 -7.38 -23.11
N ASN A 50 10.96 -6.77 -22.22
CA ASN A 50 10.77 -5.31 -22.16
C ASN A 50 11.43 -4.69 -20.92
N ARG A 51 10.71 -4.67 -19.80
CA ARG A 51 11.12 -3.93 -18.58
C ARG A 51 12.36 -4.51 -17.90
N ALA A 52 12.53 -5.84 -17.93
CA ALA A 52 13.66 -6.54 -17.32
C ALA A 52 14.82 -6.80 -18.30
N LYS A 53 14.73 -6.28 -19.51
CA LYS A 53 15.78 -6.50 -20.55
C LYS A 53 17.14 -6.04 -20.06
N GLY A 54 18.11 -6.96 -20.05
CA GLY A 54 19.48 -6.68 -19.61
C GLY A 54 19.71 -6.62 -18.10
N LYS A 55 18.67 -6.84 -17.28
CA LYS A 55 18.76 -6.82 -15.82
C LYS A 55 19.21 -8.16 -15.20
N GLY A 56 19.37 -9.21 -15.99
CA GLY A 56 19.79 -10.54 -15.48
C GLY A 56 18.70 -11.27 -14.70
N ILE A 57 17.42 -10.85 -14.80
CA ILE A 57 16.27 -11.52 -14.20
C ILE A 57 15.95 -12.77 -15.03
N ILE A 58 15.73 -13.90 -14.37
CA ILE A 58 15.37 -15.18 -14.98
C ILE A 58 13.84 -15.28 -15.04
N GLY A 59 13.29 -15.50 -16.22
CA GLY A 59 11.85 -15.81 -16.37
C GLY A 59 11.62 -17.30 -16.35
N SER A 60 10.59 -17.77 -15.67
CA SER A 60 10.12 -19.16 -15.74
C SER A 60 8.61 -19.21 -15.99
N ASN A 61 8.18 -20.07 -16.90
CA ASN A 61 6.77 -20.29 -17.19
C ASN A 61 6.20 -21.50 -16.43
N GLU A 62 7.08 -22.39 -15.93
CA GLU A 62 6.72 -23.55 -15.12
C GLU A 62 7.11 -23.33 -13.65
N LEU A 63 6.21 -23.70 -12.73
CA LEU A 63 6.42 -23.49 -11.29
C LEU A 63 7.56 -24.37 -10.74
N THR A 64 7.72 -25.58 -11.27
CA THR A 64 8.81 -26.50 -10.93
C THR A 64 10.17 -25.92 -11.31
N ASP A 65 10.32 -25.44 -12.55
CA ASP A 65 11.55 -24.84 -13.05
C ASP A 65 11.90 -23.55 -12.26
N PHE A 66 10.85 -22.77 -11.89
CA PHE A 66 11.02 -21.60 -11.03
C PHE A 66 11.62 -21.97 -9.66
N VAL A 67 11.09 -23.00 -9.00
CA VAL A 67 11.59 -23.45 -7.69
C VAL A 67 12.97 -24.05 -7.81
N GLU A 68 13.24 -24.85 -8.86
CA GLU A 68 14.56 -25.43 -9.12
C GLU A 68 15.64 -24.39 -9.43
N ALA A 69 15.27 -23.22 -9.95
CA ALA A 69 16.21 -22.13 -10.21
C ALA A 69 16.72 -21.46 -8.93
N LEU A 70 16.11 -21.69 -7.77
CA LEU A 70 16.44 -21.05 -6.49
C LEU A 70 17.56 -21.82 -5.75
N LYS A 71 18.41 -21.08 -5.04
CA LYS A 71 19.36 -21.67 -4.06
C LYS A 71 18.64 -21.97 -2.74
N ALA A 72 19.08 -23.00 -2.04
CA ALA A 72 18.59 -23.33 -0.69
C ALA A 72 19.33 -22.50 0.40
N PRO A 73 18.67 -22.10 1.50
CA PRO A 73 17.22 -22.15 1.64
C PRO A 73 16.56 -21.22 0.62
N ARG A 74 15.48 -21.71 -0.01
CA ARG A 74 14.77 -20.93 -1.03
C ARG A 74 14.02 -19.80 -0.38
N VAL A 75 14.05 -18.62 -0.98
CA VAL A 75 13.28 -17.45 -0.57
C VAL A 75 12.35 -17.07 -1.70
N ILE A 76 11.04 -17.05 -1.42
CA ILE A 76 10.02 -16.74 -2.44
C ILE A 76 9.11 -15.63 -1.94
N LEU A 77 9.09 -14.50 -2.67
CA LEU A 77 8.20 -13.36 -2.43
C LEU A 77 6.92 -13.50 -3.26
N LEU A 78 5.78 -13.54 -2.58
CA LEU A 78 4.46 -13.64 -3.17
C LEU A 78 3.85 -12.24 -3.30
N MET A 79 3.59 -11.82 -4.53
CA MET A 79 2.92 -10.55 -4.86
C MET A 79 1.58 -10.82 -5.55
N VAL A 80 0.76 -11.65 -4.92
CA VAL A 80 -0.55 -12.08 -5.43
C VAL A 80 -1.69 -11.44 -4.66
N GLN A 81 -2.91 -11.63 -5.14
CA GLN A 81 -4.11 -11.15 -4.45
C GLN A 81 -4.20 -11.79 -3.06
N ALA A 82 -4.46 -10.97 -2.04
CA ALA A 82 -4.67 -11.45 -0.67
C ALA A 82 -5.89 -12.36 -0.54
N GLY A 83 -5.87 -13.21 0.47
CA GLY A 83 -6.94 -14.18 0.75
C GLY A 83 -6.67 -15.55 0.13
N PRO A 84 -7.70 -16.25 -0.41
CA PRO A 84 -7.58 -17.64 -0.91
C PRO A 84 -6.50 -17.87 -1.95
N ALA A 85 -6.19 -16.86 -2.78
CA ALA A 85 -5.15 -16.99 -3.80
C ALA A 85 -3.76 -17.25 -3.22
N VAL A 86 -3.48 -16.79 -2.01
CA VAL A 86 -2.22 -17.10 -1.30
C VAL A 86 -2.21 -18.56 -0.88
N ASP A 87 -3.32 -19.06 -0.32
CA ASP A 87 -3.43 -20.46 0.14
C ASP A 87 -3.34 -21.43 -1.07
N GLU A 88 -4.05 -21.15 -2.17
CA GLU A 88 -3.98 -21.93 -3.40
C GLU A 88 -2.56 -22.00 -3.99
N LEU A 89 -1.82 -20.91 -3.89
CA LEU A 89 -0.42 -20.86 -4.34
C LEU A 89 0.49 -21.64 -3.40
N MET A 90 0.29 -21.52 -2.08
CA MET A 90 1.01 -22.30 -1.08
C MET A 90 0.82 -23.79 -1.31
N ASP A 91 -0.41 -24.26 -1.57
CA ASP A 91 -0.71 -25.67 -1.84
C ASP A 91 0.08 -26.20 -3.04
N LYS A 92 0.31 -25.37 -4.06
CA LYS A 92 1.11 -25.73 -5.24
C LYS A 92 2.62 -25.71 -4.97
N LEU A 93 3.08 -24.81 -4.11
CA LEU A 93 4.50 -24.65 -3.77
C LEU A 93 4.98 -25.70 -2.77
N LEU A 94 4.19 -26.00 -1.74
CA LEU A 94 4.60 -26.87 -0.64
C LEU A 94 5.16 -28.23 -1.06
N PRO A 95 4.64 -28.93 -2.09
CA PRO A 95 5.26 -30.18 -2.57
C PRO A 95 6.64 -30.02 -3.22
N LEU A 96 7.03 -28.79 -3.59
CA LEU A 96 8.27 -28.45 -4.27
C LEU A 96 9.34 -27.87 -3.32
N LEU A 97 8.95 -27.58 -2.08
CA LEU A 97 9.78 -26.91 -1.10
C LEU A 97 10.35 -27.89 -0.06
N ASP A 98 11.48 -27.53 0.50
CA ASP A 98 12.16 -28.29 1.53
C ASP A 98 12.12 -27.56 2.89
N LYS A 99 12.50 -28.28 3.96
CA LYS A 99 12.65 -27.69 5.28
C LYS A 99 13.66 -26.54 5.28
N GLY A 100 13.32 -25.45 5.93
CA GLY A 100 14.13 -24.24 5.97
C GLY A 100 13.82 -23.23 4.87
N ASP A 101 13.03 -23.60 3.84
CA ASP A 101 12.59 -22.66 2.82
C ASP A 101 11.62 -21.59 3.38
N ILE A 102 11.63 -20.42 2.77
CA ILE A 102 10.95 -19.21 3.26
C ILE A 102 9.96 -18.70 2.21
N LEU A 103 8.69 -18.55 2.61
CA LEU A 103 7.67 -17.84 1.84
C LEU A 103 7.43 -16.46 2.48
N ILE A 104 7.48 -15.41 1.67
CA ILE A 104 7.20 -14.04 2.07
C ILE A 104 5.92 -13.58 1.36
N ASP A 105 4.86 -13.29 2.08
CA ASP A 105 3.65 -12.70 1.52
C ASP A 105 3.76 -11.17 1.57
N GLY A 106 3.99 -10.55 0.42
CA GLY A 106 4.11 -9.11 0.25
C GLY A 106 2.77 -8.43 -0.12
N GLY A 107 1.66 -9.17 -0.12
CA GLY A 107 0.31 -8.64 -0.35
C GLY A 107 -0.24 -7.85 0.84
N ASN A 108 -1.47 -7.34 0.68
CA ASN A 108 -2.22 -6.75 1.80
C ASN A 108 -3.12 -7.81 2.45
N SER A 109 -2.53 -8.88 2.93
CA SER A 109 -3.26 -9.99 3.56
C SER A 109 -3.80 -9.62 4.94
N TYR A 110 -4.89 -10.27 5.32
CA TYR A 110 -5.43 -10.15 6.67
C TYR A 110 -4.46 -10.81 7.67
N TYR A 111 -4.17 -10.15 8.77
CA TYR A 111 -3.13 -10.57 9.70
C TYR A 111 -3.42 -11.93 10.37
N GLU A 112 -4.69 -12.27 10.62
CA GLU A 112 -5.07 -13.57 11.20
C GLU A 112 -4.83 -14.73 10.22
N ASP A 113 -5.05 -14.50 8.91
CA ASP A 113 -4.68 -15.48 7.88
C ASP A 113 -3.17 -15.70 7.86
N THR A 114 -2.40 -14.63 8.03
CA THR A 114 -0.94 -14.70 8.11
C THR A 114 -0.49 -15.48 9.32
N GLU A 115 -1.09 -15.24 10.49
CA GLU A 115 -0.77 -15.99 11.70
C GLU A 115 -1.04 -17.48 11.54
N ARG A 116 -2.17 -17.85 10.92
CA ARG A 116 -2.50 -19.24 10.56
C ARG A 116 -1.43 -19.85 9.65
N ARG A 117 -1.03 -19.13 8.58
CA ARG A 117 -0.01 -19.58 7.62
C ARG A 117 1.37 -19.74 8.24
N VAL A 118 1.75 -18.81 9.12
CA VAL A 118 3.01 -18.93 9.90
C VAL A 118 3.05 -20.24 10.67
N LYS A 119 1.98 -20.55 11.42
CA LYS A 119 1.89 -21.81 12.18
C LYS A 119 1.91 -23.03 11.27
N GLU A 120 1.14 -23.01 10.19
CA GLU A 120 1.05 -24.12 9.24
C GLU A 120 2.39 -24.49 8.61
N LEU A 121 3.18 -23.49 8.19
CA LEU A 121 4.49 -23.73 7.61
C LEU A 121 5.51 -24.14 8.65
N TYR A 122 5.46 -23.54 9.84
CA TYR A 122 6.33 -23.92 10.95
C TYR A 122 6.20 -25.39 11.32
N ASP A 123 4.98 -25.92 11.38
CA ASP A 123 4.71 -27.34 11.65
C ASP A 123 5.29 -28.27 10.58
N LYS A 124 5.52 -27.75 9.36
CA LYS A 124 6.17 -28.48 8.25
C LYS A 124 7.69 -28.25 8.18
N GLY A 125 8.24 -27.43 9.08
CA GLY A 125 9.65 -27.06 9.13
C GLY A 125 10.08 -26.00 8.10
N MET A 126 9.13 -25.26 7.55
CA MET A 126 9.33 -24.11 6.66
C MET A 126 8.94 -22.82 7.36
N TYR A 127 9.23 -21.67 6.76
CA TYR A 127 8.98 -20.39 7.38
C TYR A 127 8.07 -19.51 6.53
N PHE A 128 7.11 -18.86 7.17
CA PHE A 128 6.25 -17.86 6.53
C PHE A 128 6.44 -16.50 7.17
N VAL A 129 6.52 -15.47 6.34
CA VAL A 129 6.69 -14.07 6.73
C VAL A 129 5.61 -13.25 6.06
N GLY A 130 4.75 -12.60 6.84
CA GLY A 130 3.86 -11.56 6.34
C GLY A 130 4.63 -10.25 6.25
N CYS A 131 4.65 -9.64 5.08
CA CYS A 131 5.48 -8.49 4.81
C CYS A 131 4.64 -7.33 4.26
N GLY A 132 4.29 -6.37 5.11
CA GLY A 132 3.68 -5.13 4.64
C GLY A 132 4.66 -4.33 3.79
N ILE A 133 4.24 -3.94 2.58
CA ILE A 133 5.04 -3.11 1.67
C ILE A 133 4.26 -1.84 1.36
N SER A 134 4.83 -0.68 1.62
CA SER A 134 4.22 0.63 1.40
C SER A 134 5.12 1.55 0.56
N GLY A 135 4.50 2.32 -0.34
CA GLY A 135 5.20 3.26 -1.22
C GLY A 135 4.66 3.28 -2.65
N GLY A 136 3.60 2.50 -2.92
CA GLY A 136 3.01 2.43 -4.26
C GLY A 136 3.99 1.96 -5.33
N GLU A 137 3.72 2.33 -6.57
CA GLU A 137 4.53 1.94 -7.74
C GLU A 137 5.96 2.47 -7.65
N GLU A 138 6.13 3.74 -7.33
CA GLU A 138 7.42 4.41 -7.20
C GLU A 138 8.24 3.84 -6.03
N GLY A 139 7.59 3.63 -4.87
CA GLY A 139 8.24 3.01 -3.73
C GLY A 139 8.71 1.59 -4.00
N ALA A 140 7.93 0.77 -4.69
CA ALA A 140 8.33 -0.57 -5.06
C ALA A 140 9.59 -0.58 -5.95
N LEU A 141 9.74 0.42 -6.84
CA LEU A 141 10.87 0.53 -7.74
C LEU A 141 12.11 1.17 -7.09
N HIS A 142 11.93 2.18 -6.26
CA HIS A 142 13.04 3.03 -5.79
C HIS A 142 13.33 2.89 -4.29
N GLY A 143 12.39 2.38 -3.52
CA GLY A 143 12.52 2.17 -2.09
C GLY A 143 11.16 2.25 -1.38
N ALA A 144 10.73 1.16 -0.79
CA ALA A 144 9.48 1.07 -0.04
C ALA A 144 9.73 1.05 1.47
N SER A 145 8.73 1.43 2.26
CA SER A 145 8.69 1.06 3.67
C SER A 145 8.25 -0.40 3.79
N ILE A 146 9.03 -1.22 4.49
CA ILE A 146 8.87 -2.68 4.52
C ILE A 146 8.73 -3.15 5.97
N MET A 147 7.64 -3.87 6.25
CA MET A 147 7.21 -4.27 7.60
C MET A 147 7.13 -5.80 7.69
N PRO A 148 8.28 -6.51 7.81
CA PRO A 148 8.31 -7.96 7.90
C PRO A 148 7.97 -8.46 9.31
N GLY A 149 7.13 -9.49 9.40
CA GLY A 149 6.81 -10.19 10.65
C GLY A 149 6.37 -11.62 10.38
N GLY A 150 6.51 -12.53 11.33
CA GLY A 150 6.16 -13.93 11.12
C GLY A 150 7.08 -14.91 11.84
N ALA A 151 7.65 -15.88 11.13
CA ALA A 151 8.66 -16.78 11.65
C ALA A 151 10.01 -16.06 11.80
N GLN A 152 10.44 -15.83 13.03
CA GLN A 152 11.63 -15.04 13.34
C GLN A 152 12.92 -15.68 12.79
N GLU A 153 12.94 -16.98 12.65
CA GLU A 153 14.06 -17.75 12.09
C GLU A 153 14.38 -17.38 10.64
N ALA A 154 13.40 -16.87 9.89
CA ALA A 154 13.60 -16.38 8.53
C ALA A 154 14.36 -15.05 8.48
N TRP A 155 14.30 -14.24 9.54
CA TRP A 155 14.79 -12.86 9.51
C TRP A 155 16.28 -12.74 9.15
N PRO A 156 17.22 -13.50 9.73
CA PRO A 156 18.64 -13.41 9.38
C PRO A 156 18.92 -13.64 7.88
N VAL A 157 18.10 -14.45 7.22
CA VAL A 157 18.26 -14.78 5.79
C VAL A 157 17.72 -13.67 4.90
N ILE A 158 16.52 -13.13 5.22
CA ILE A 158 15.81 -12.16 4.37
C ILE A 158 16.19 -10.70 4.66
N GLN A 159 16.69 -10.39 5.86
CA GLN A 159 17.01 -9.04 6.31
C GLN A 159 17.92 -8.27 5.34
N PRO A 160 19.06 -8.80 4.88
CA PRO A 160 19.96 -8.06 3.99
C PRO A 160 19.27 -7.66 2.69
N MET A 161 18.43 -8.55 2.18
CA MET A 161 17.69 -8.37 0.94
C MET A 161 16.59 -7.31 1.09
N LEU A 162 15.71 -7.45 2.10
CA LEU A 162 14.64 -6.51 2.33
C LEU A 162 15.18 -5.10 2.67
N LYS A 163 16.21 -4.99 3.50
CA LYS A 163 16.86 -3.70 3.81
C LYS A 163 17.50 -3.05 2.59
N SER A 164 17.99 -3.82 1.62
CA SER A 164 18.62 -3.29 0.41
C SER A 164 17.62 -2.56 -0.52
N ILE A 165 16.37 -3.03 -0.58
CA ILE A 165 15.31 -2.48 -1.43
C ILE A 165 14.37 -1.51 -0.70
N ALA A 166 14.59 -1.30 0.60
CA ALA A 166 13.80 -0.38 1.40
C ALA A 166 14.14 1.09 1.10
N ALA A 167 13.18 1.97 1.31
CA ALA A 167 13.42 3.40 1.42
C ALA A 167 14.44 3.68 2.53
N LYS A 168 15.09 4.83 2.45
CA LYS A 168 16.04 5.26 3.48
C LYS A 168 15.54 6.56 4.12
N ALA A 169 15.59 6.62 5.44
CA ALA A 169 15.40 7.85 6.17
C ALA A 169 16.54 8.85 5.90
N GLU A 170 16.40 10.09 6.37
CA GLU A 170 17.40 11.14 6.15
C GLU A 170 18.81 10.77 6.66
N ASP A 171 18.89 9.99 7.72
CA ASP A 171 20.14 9.49 8.30
C ASP A 171 20.73 8.26 7.55
N GLY A 172 20.06 7.81 6.48
CA GLY A 172 20.43 6.65 5.68
C GLY A 172 19.93 5.32 6.23
N THR A 173 19.20 5.30 7.35
CA THR A 173 18.64 4.08 7.94
C THR A 173 17.57 3.50 7.02
N PRO A 174 17.61 2.21 6.67
CA PRO A 174 16.56 1.58 5.87
C PRO A 174 15.23 1.55 6.61
N CYS A 175 14.15 1.95 5.94
CA CYS A 175 12.78 1.85 6.44
C CYS A 175 12.28 0.40 6.40
N CYS A 176 13.02 -0.50 7.05
CA CYS A 176 12.75 -1.92 7.13
C CYS A 176 13.32 -2.49 8.42
N GLU A 177 12.47 -2.93 9.32
CA GLU A 177 12.88 -3.64 10.53
C GLU A 177 11.87 -4.72 10.86
N TRP A 178 12.30 -5.74 11.62
CA TRP A 178 11.42 -6.80 12.09
C TRP A 178 10.38 -6.25 13.07
N VAL A 179 9.08 -6.41 12.74
CA VAL A 179 8.00 -5.80 13.54
C VAL A 179 7.37 -6.76 14.55
N GLY A 180 7.62 -8.06 14.46
CA GLY A 180 7.14 -9.04 15.44
C GLY A 180 6.79 -10.40 14.87
N PRO A 181 6.40 -11.35 15.73
CA PRO A 181 6.02 -12.71 15.33
C PRO A 181 4.60 -12.77 14.71
N GLY A 182 4.24 -13.93 14.17
CA GLY A 182 2.89 -14.22 13.69
C GLY A 182 2.41 -13.27 12.59
N GLY A 183 1.22 -12.71 12.76
CA GLY A 183 0.63 -11.77 11.80
C GLY A 183 1.16 -10.34 11.88
N ALA A 184 2.17 -10.03 12.72
CA ALA A 184 2.59 -8.67 13.05
C ALA A 184 2.92 -7.80 11.83
N GLY A 185 3.58 -8.32 10.79
CA GLY A 185 3.91 -7.56 9.59
C GLY A 185 2.69 -7.01 8.87
N HIS A 186 1.70 -7.85 8.65
CA HIS A 186 0.43 -7.44 8.03
C HIS A 186 -0.46 -6.63 8.99
N TYR A 187 -0.36 -6.87 10.30
CA TYR A 187 -1.06 -6.05 11.28
C TYR A 187 -0.59 -4.60 11.26
N VAL A 188 0.72 -4.37 11.30
CA VAL A 188 1.30 -3.02 11.20
C VAL A 188 0.92 -2.36 9.87
N LYS A 189 0.98 -3.11 8.76
CA LYS A 189 0.54 -2.59 7.45
C LYS A 189 -0.95 -2.27 7.41
N MET A 190 -1.79 -3.07 8.05
CA MET A 190 -3.23 -2.82 8.16
C MET A 190 -3.51 -1.50 8.87
N VAL A 191 -2.85 -1.27 10.02
CA VAL A 191 -2.99 -0.03 10.80
C VAL A 191 -2.45 1.17 10.02
N HIS A 192 -1.27 1.04 9.41
CA HIS A 192 -0.70 2.04 8.53
C HIS A 192 -1.70 2.48 7.43
N ASN A 193 -2.31 1.53 6.75
CA ASN A 193 -3.31 1.85 5.73
C ASN A 193 -4.56 2.50 6.32
N GLY A 194 -4.97 2.13 7.52
CA GLY A 194 -6.06 2.79 8.24
C GLY A 194 -5.75 4.26 8.50
N ILE A 195 -4.54 4.57 8.96
CA ILE A 195 -4.06 5.94 9.16
C ILE A 195 -4.10 6.72 7.85
N GLU A 196 -3.59 6.17 6.75
CA GLU A 196 -3.66 6.80 5.42
C GLU A 196 -5.11 7.10 4.98
N TYR A 197 -6.08 6.25 5.35
CA TYR A 197 -7.50 6.53 5.08
C TYR A 197 -7.97 7.78 5.84
N GLY A 198 -7.58 7.91 7.11
CA GLY A 198 -7.86 9.09 7.92
C GLY A 198 -7.23 10.35 7.33
N ASP A 199 -5.95 10.30 6.99
CA ASP A 199 -5.24 11.41 6.36
C ASP A 199 -5.92 11.88 5.07
N MET A 200 -6.27 10.94 4.19
CA MET A 200 -6.96 11.26 2.94
C MET A 200 -8.35 11.85 3.18
N GLN A 201 -9.08 11.37 4.20
CA GLN A 201 -10.38 11.94 4.56
C GLN A 201 -10.24 13.37 5.05
N LEU A 202 -9.29 13.66 5.94
CA LEU A 202 -9.03 15.00 6.44
C LEU A 202 -8.65 15.98 5.32
N ILE A 203 -7.83 15.54 4.36
CA ILE A 203 -7.49 16.32 3.17
C ILE A 203 -8.74 16.59 2.32
N ALA A 204 -9.58 15.56 2.11
CA ALA A 204 -10.81 15.69 1.32
C ALA A 204 -11.82 16.66 1.97
N GLU A 205 -11.99 16.63 3.28
CA GLU A 205 -12.86 17.55 4.01
C GLU A 205 -12.29 18.98 3.99
N THR A 206 -10.98 19.11 4.12
CA THR A 206 -10.31 20.41 3.98
C THR A 206 -10.50 21.02 2.60
N TYR A 207 -10.33 20.20 1.54
CA TYR A 207 -10.62 20.59 0.16
C TYR A 207 -12.09 21.01 0.01
N PHE A 208 -13.02 20.22 0.55
CA PHE A 208 -14.45 20.50 0.49
C PHE A 208 -14.79 21.86 1.16
N ALA A 209 -14.23 22.10 2.35
CA ALA A 209 -14.42 23.36 3.06
C ALA A 209 -13.86 24.55 2.25
N MET A 210 -12.66 24.45 1.71
CA MET A 210 -12.07 25.49 0.87
C MET A 210 -12.90 25.78 -0.38
N LYS A 211 -13.40 24.75 -1.03
CA LYS A 211 -14.18 24.87 -2.27
C LYS A 211 -15.57 25.46 -2.01
N HIS A 212 -16.26 25.00 -0.98
CA HIS A 212 -17.69 25.33 -0.76
C HIS A 212 -17.92 26.46 0.24
N LEU A 213 -17.07 26.63 1.27
CA LEU A 213 -17.21 27.72 2.22
C LEU A 213 -16.48 28.98 1.81
N LEU A 214 -15.29 28.82 1.20
CA LEU A 214 -14.44 29.93 0.76
C LEU A 214 -14.53 30.20 -0.74
N ALA A 215 -15.23 29.37 -1.49
CA ALA A 215 -15.37 29.45 -2.96
C ALA A 215 -14.02 29.55 -3.71
N LEU A 216 -12.97 28.87 -3.18
CA LEU A 216 -11.64 28.90 -3.77
C LEU A 216 -11.57 28.08 -5.06
N LYS A 217 -10.77 28.57 -6.00
CA LYS A 217 -10.43 27.84 -7.22
C LYS A 217 -9.32 26.84 -6.97
N ASN A 218 -9.18 25.82 -7.82
CA ASN A 218 -8.19 24.76 -7.69
C ASN A 218 -6.75 25.31 -7.55
N GLU A 219 -6.35 26.33 -8.34
CA GLU A 219 -5.02 26.93 -8.22
C GLU A 219 -4.77 27.57 -6.84
N GLN A 220 -5.76 28.28 -6.30
CA GLN A 220 -5.66 28.90 -4.98
C GLN A 220 -5.52 27.86 -3.87
N MET A 221 -6.30 26.77 -3.95
CA MET A 221 -6.19 25.66 -3.02
C MET A 221 -4.83 24.95 -3.16
N ALA A 222 -4.35 24.76 -4.37
CA ALA A 222 -3.04 24.19 -4.62
C ALA A 222 -1.90 25.02 -4.00
N ASP A 223 -1.95 26.35 -4.11
CA ASP A 223 -0.96 27.27 -3.51
C ASP A 223 -0.98 27.16 -1.98
N ILE A 224 -2.16 27.01 -1.37
CA ILE A 224 -2.31 26.82 0.07
C ILE A 224 -1.67 25.50 0.51
N PHE A 225 -1.99 24.37 -0.14
CA PHE A 225 -1.39 23.07 0.18
C PHE A 225 0.12 23.07 -0.04
N GLU A 226 0.62 23.72 -1.10
CA GLU A 226 2.06 23.86 -1.34
C GLU A 226 2.74 24.66 -0.21
N GLN A 227 2.09 25.72 0.27
CA GLN A 227 2.61 26.51 1.39
C GLN A 227 2.61 25.68 2.69
N TRP A 228 1.57 24.95 2.96
CA TRP A 228 1.49 24.06 4.13
C TRP A 228 2.53 22.93 4.09
N ASN A 229 2.85 22.44 2.89
CA ASN A 229 3.91 21.44 2.71
C ASN A 229 5.32 21.94 3.04
N LYS A 230 5.53 23.26 3.13
CA LYS A 230 6.80 23.87 3.58
C LYS A 230 6.92 23.98 5.09
N GLY A 231 5.86 23.64 5.83
CA GLY A 231 5.76 23.77 7.28
C GLY A 231 5.46 22.45 7.98
N ARG A 232 4.68 22.54 9.04
CA ARG A 232 4.34 21.39 9.93
C ARG A 232 3.51 20.29 9.28
N LEU A 233 2.89 20.55 8.12
CA LEU A 233 2.14 19.57 7.35
C LEU A 233 2.98 18.91 6.24
N HIS A 234 4.31 19.09 6.25
CA HIS A 234 5.20 18.47 5.26
C HIS A 234 4.98 16.97 5.20
N SER A 235 4.43 16.50 4.08
CA SER A 235 4.17 15.08 3.83
C SER A 235 3.94 14.81 2.35
N TYR A 236 4.16 13.55 1.95
CA TYR A 236 3.89 13.10 0.59
C TYR A 236 2.43 13.35 0.15
N LEU A 237 1.44 13.08 1.02
CA LEU A 237 0.04 13.29 0.67
C LEU A 237 -0.31 14.77 0.46
N ILE A 238 0.25 15.68 1.24
CA ILE A 238 0.08 17.13 1.05
C ILE A 238 0.76 17.61 -0.23
N GLU A 239 1.96 17.09 -0.53
CA GLU A 239 2.68 17.39 -1.77
C GLU A 239 1.86 17.00 -3.01
N ILE A 240 1.42 15.74 -3.07
CA ILE A 240 0.65 15.27 -4.23
C ILE A 240 -0.73 15.94 -4.33
N THR A 241 -1.34 16.36 -3.21
CA THR A 241 -2.60 17.10 -3.23
C THR A 241 -2.45 18.41 -3.99
N SER A 242 -1.38 19.16 -3.75
CA SER A 242 -1.08 20.39 -4.52
C SER A 242 -0.91 20.09 -6.02
N ALA A 243 -0.18 19.02 -6.36
CA ALA A 243 0.02 18.61 -7.76
C ALA A 243 -1.28 18.18 -8.44
N ILE A 244 -2.12 17.40 -7.74
CA ILE A 244 -3.43 16.96 -8.25
C ILE A 244 -4.35 18.15 -8.54
N LEU A 245 -4.40 19.13 -7.65
CA LEU A 245 -5.21 20.33 -7.81
C LEU A 245 -4.82 21.17 -9.03
N ARG A 246 -3.53 21.12 -9.45
CA ARG A 246 -3.02 21.82 -10.65
C ARG A 246 -3.13 21.01 -11.92
N HIS A 247 -3.39 19.71 -11.84
CA HIS A 247 -3.35 18.83 -13.00
C HIS A 247 -4.49 19.14 -13.98
N LYS A 248 -4.13 19.53 -15.21
CA LYS A 248 -5.07 19.88 -16.29
C LYS A 248 -5.11 18.79 -17.36
N GLU A 249 -6.27 18.58 -17.94
CA GLU A 249 -6.46 17.74 -19.12
C GLU A 249 -5.97 18.42 -20.40
N GLN A 250 -5.73 17.64 -21.45
CA GLN A 250 -5.28 18.14 -22.75
C GLN A 250 -6.25 19.15 -23.39
N GLY A 251 -7.56 19.07 -23.04
CA GLY A 251 -8.61 20.00 -23.51
C GLY A 251 -8.79 21.27 -22.68
N GLY A 252 -8.02 21.45 -21.62
CA GLY A 252 -8.16 22.54 -20.66
C GLY A 252 -9.20 22.25 -19.60
N GLY A 253 -9.16 22.49 -18.44
CA GLY A 253 -9.96 22.06 -17.28
C GLY A 253 -9.15 21.19 -16.36
N TYR A 254 -9.61 21.02 -15.13
CA TYR A 254 -8.88 20.23 -14.15
C TYR A 254 -9.38 18.80 -14.19
N LEU A 255 -8.45 17.83 -14.26
CA LEU A 255 -8.79 16.41 -14.23
C LEU A 255 -9.61 16.04 -12.98
N LEU A 256 -9.31 16.67 -11.84
CA LEU A 256 -10.02 16.45 -10.59
C LEU A 256 -11.54 16.67 -10.70
N ASP A 257 -11.99 17.63 -11.50
CA ASP A 257 -13.40 17.94 -11.69
C ASP A 257 -14.16 16.85 -12.48
N ASN A 258 -13.41 15.98 -13.21
CA ASN A 258 -13.94 14.89 -14.02
C ASN A 258 -13.76 13.50 -13.39
N ILE A 259 -13.10 13.40 -12.23
CA ILE A 259 -12.93 12.14 -11.51
C ILE A 259 -14.22 11.80 -10.74
N LEU A 260 -14.62 10.52 -10.80
CA LEU A 260 -15.75 10.02 -10.02
C LEU A 260 -15.50 10.24 -8.52
N ASP A 261 -16.46 10.85 -7.85
CA ASP A 261 -16.46 11.13 -6.41
C ASP A 261 -16.77 9.87 -5.57
N ALA A 262 -16.02 8.80 -5.79
CA ALA A 262 -16.13 7.54 -5.09
C ALA A 262 -14.74 7.00 -4.75
N ALA A 263 -14.52 6.62 -3.50
CA ALA A 263 -13.29 6.03 -3.03
C ALA A 263 -13.47 4.54 -2.72
N GLY A 264 -12.70 3.69 -3.40
CA GLY A 264 -12.69 2.25 -3.15
C GLY A 264 -11.93 1.87 -1.88
N GLN A 265 -12.14 0.64 -1.40
CA GLN A 265 -11.35 0.06 -0.31
C GLN A 265 -11.03 -1.42 -0.58
N LYS A 266 -9.86 -1.87 -0.06
CA LYS A 266 -9.40 -3.26 -0.18
C LYS A 266 -9.49 -4.04 1.14
N GLY A 267 -10.13 -3.46 2.18
CA GLY A 267 -10.42 -4.11 3.46
C GLY A 267 -9.55 -3.65 4.63
N THR A 268 -8.34 -3.15 4.43
CA THR A 268 -7.39 -2.81 5.52
C THR A 268 -7.95 -1.78 6.50
N GLY A 269 -8.55 -0.68 6.03
CA GLY A 269 -9.18 0.31 6.92
C GLY A 269 -10.34 -0.29 7.72
N ARG A 270 -11.20 -1.09 7.08
CA ARG A 270 -12.29 -1.79 7.76
C ARG A 270 -11.80 -2.76 8.83
N TRP A 271 -10.74 -3.54 8.54
CA TRP A 271 -10.15 -4.46 9.52
C TRP A 271 -9.57 -3.71 10.72
N SER A 272 -8.94 -2.55 10.49
CA SER A 272 -8.45 -1.68 11.58
C SER A 272 -9.59 -1.25 12.51
N VAL A 273 -10.74 -0.82 11.96
CA VAL A 273 -11.92 -0.43 12.74
C VAL A 273 -12.50 -1.62 13.51
N ILE A 274 -12.66 -2.78 12.87
CA ILE A 274 -13.16 -3.99 13.53
C ILE A 274 -12.25 -4.36 14.70
N ASN A 275 -10.94 -4.36 14.48
CA ASN A 275 -9.97 -4.71 15.51
C ASN A 275 -9.94 -3.69 16.66
N SER A 276 -10.07 -2.40 16.38
CA SER A 276 -10.16 -1.37 17.41
C SER A 276 -11.34 -1.58 18.36
N LEU A 277 -12.50 -1.98 17.81
CA LEU A 277 -13.68 -2.30 18.61
C LEU A 277 -13.44 -3.54 19.48
N GLN A 278 -12.77 -4.56 18.95
CA GLN A 278 -12.40 -5.76 19.71
C GLN A 278 -11.43 -5.44 20.86
N LEU A 279 -10.52 -4.49 20.66
CA LEU A 279 -9.54 -4.06 21.63
C LEU A 279 -10.03 -2.95 22.56
N ASN A 280 -11.26 -2.45 22.37
CA ASN A 280 -11.80 -1.27 23.07
C ASN A 280 -10.87 -0.02 22.95
N THR A 281 -10.25 0.14 21.79
CA THR A 281 -9.34 1.26 21.49
C THR A 281 -10.08 2.27 20.61
N PRO A 282 -10.15 3.57 21.00
CA PRO A 282 -10.76 4.59 20.15
C PRO A 282 -10.03 4.73 18.81
N LEU A 283 -10.79 4.81 17.71
CA LEU A 283 -10.24 4.94 16.35
C LEU A 283 -11.19 5.76 15.46
N ASP A 284 -11.66 6.91 15.98
CA ASP A 284 -12.78 7.65 15.42
C ASP A 284 -12.52 8.14 13.99
N VAL A 285 -11.37 8.76 13.74
CA VAL A 285 -11.05 9.34 12.41
C VAL A 285 -10.93 8.26 11.33
N ILE A 286 -10.32 7.13 11.65
CA ILE A 286 -10.21 6.01 10.70
C ILE A 286 -11.58 5.38 10.45
N ALA A 287 -12.42 5.26 11.48
CA ALA A 287 -13.78 4.76 11.35
C ALA A 287 -14.62 5.67 10.44
N GLU A 288 -14.54 6.98 10.66
CA GLU A 288 -15.23 7.97 9.83
C GLU A 288 -14.75 7.90 8.37
N ALA A 289 -13.44 7.79 8.14
CA ALA A 289 -12.89 7.63 6.79
C ALA A 289 -13.41 6.37 6.08
N VAL A 290 -13.58 5.26 6.81
CA VAL A 290 -14.17 4.02 6.27
C VAL A 290 -15.65 4.22 5.93
N PHE A 291 -16.42 4.88 6.79
CA PHE A 291 -17.83 5.17 6.53
C PHE A 291 -18.01 6.16 5.37
N ALA A 292 -17.17 7.20 5.28
CA ALA A 292 -17.18 8.14 4.17
C ALA A 292 -16.91 7.44 2.83
N ARG A 293 -15.97 6.49 2.77
CA ARG A 293 -15.73 5.67 1.58
C ARG A 293 -16.94 4.81 1.22
N ASN A 294 -17.57 4.16 2.19
CA ASN A 294 -18.79 3.38 1.96
C ASN A 294 -19.90 4.28 1.39
N LEU A 295 -20.13 5.44 1.99
CA LEU A 295 -21.13 6.40 1.50
C LEU A 295 -20.77 6.92 0.10
N SER A 296 -19.49 7.18 -0.19
CA SER A 296 -19.04 7.63 -1.50
C SER A 296 -19.34 6.62 -2.61
N ALA A 297 -19.26 5.32 -2.31
CA ALA A 297 -19.55 4.24 -3.25
C ALA A 297 -21.04 4.16 -3.64
N GLU A 298 -21.94 4.69 -2.80
CA GLU A 298 -23.41 4.70 -3.03
C GLU A 298 -23.85 5.87 -3.92
N LYS A 299 -23.19 6.09 -5.07
CA LYS A 299 -23.41 7.24 -5.95
C LYS A 299 -24.88 7.41 -6.35
N ASN A 300 -25.56 6.33 -6.74
CA ASN A 300 -26.96 6.39 -7.17
C ASN A 300 -27.88 6.82 -6.03
N LEU A 301 -27.64 6.30 -4.82
CA LEU A 301 -28.41 6.68 -3.63
C LEU A 301 -28.14 8.14 -3.28
N ARG A 302 -26.90 8.61 -3.29
CA ARG A 302 -26.56 10.02 -3.01
C ARG A 302 -27.23 10.98 -4.00
N VAL A 303 -27.24 10.64 -5.30
CA VAL A 303 -27.93 11.43 -6.33
C VAL A 303 -29.45 11.45 -6.10
N LEU A 304 -30.05 10.30 -5.79
CA LEU A 304 -31.47 10.22 -5.49
C LEU A 304 -31.84 11.08 -4.26
N MET A 305 -31.06 10.96 -3.19
CA MET A 305 -31.30 11.70 -1.95
C MET A 305 -31.12 13.21 -2.14
N SER A 306 -30.15 13.65 -2.94
CA SER A 306 -29.91 15.07 -3.21
C SER A 306 -31.11 15.77 -3.87
N GLN A 307 -31.94 15.02 -4.58
CA GLN A 307 -33.17 15.56 -5.18
C GLN A 307 -34.29 15.82 -4.16
N HIS A 308 -34.20 15.23 -2.96
CA HIS A 308 -35.23 15.32 -1.92
C HIS A 308 -34.86 16.31 -0.81
N TYR A 309 -33.60 16.69 -0.68
CA TYR A 309 -33.17 17.66 0.30
C TYR A 309 -33.16 19.07 -0.29
N MET A 310 -33.84 20.00 0.39
CA MET A 310 -33.79 21.41 0.03
C MET A 310 -32.37 21.95 0.33
N HIS A 311 -31.76 22.61 -0.64
CA HIS A 311 -30.55 23.37 -0.41
C HIS A 311 -30.85 24.50 0.56
N VAL A 312 -30.30 24.44 1.75
CA VAL A 312 -30.31 25.59 2.66
C VAL A 312 -29.15 26.49 2.21
N GLU A 313 -29.52 27.56 1.48
CA GLU A 313 -28.58 28.64 1.17
C GLU A 313 -28.29 29.44 2.44
N ASN A 314 -27.40 28.93 3.27
CA ASN A 314 -26.84 29.72 4.36
C ASN A 314 -25.37 29.91 4.05
N HIS A 315 -24.99 31.08 3.56
CA HIS A 315 -23.60 31.46 3.33
C HIS A 315 -23.14 32.35 4.49
N PRO A 316 -22.63 31.79 5.60
CA PRO A 316 -22.01 32.61 6.62
C PRO A 316 -20.78 33.31 5.98
N VAL A 317 -20.59 34.57 6.32
CA VAL A 317 -19.43 35.33 5.88
C VAL A 317 -18.22 34.85 6.70
N TYR A 318 -17.34 34.10 6.07
CA TYR A 318 -16.11 33.64 6.67
C TYR A 318 -14.96 34.64 6.39
N ASN A 319 -14.16 34.95 7.41
CA ASN A 319 -12.90 35.63 7.18
C ASN A 319 -11.94 34.66 6.52
N TYR A 320 -11.48 34.97 5.31
CA TYR A 320 -10.60 34.12 4.53
C TYR A 320 -9.32 33.73 5.30
N GLN A 321 -8.61 34.72 5.86
CA GLN A 321 -7.33 34.47 6.53
C GLN A 321 -7.51 33.61 7.79
N ASP A 322 -8.48 33.93 8.62
CA ASP A 322 -8.75 33.21 9.86
C ASP A 322 -9.22 31.78 9.56
N THR A 323 -10.03 31.60 8.52
CA THR A 323 -10.54 30.27 8.13
C THR A 323 -9.42 29.40 7.56
N VAL A 324 -8.57 29.92 6.68
CA VAL A 324 -7.42 29.16 6.15
C VAL A 324 -6.43 28.77 7.25
N ALA A 325 -6.13 29.68 8.19
CA ALA A 325 -5.27 29.39 9.33
C ALA A 325 -5.91 28.37 10.30
N GLY A 326 -7.24 28.46 10.48
CA GLY A 326 -8.00 27.49 11.25
C GLY A 326 -7.98 26.09 10.63
N LEU A 327 -8.16 25.99 9.32
CA LEU A 327 -8.09 24.72 8.59
C LEU A 327 -6.68 24.10 8.68
N GLU A 328 -5.62 24.89 8.52
CA GLU A 328 -4.25 24.43 8.71
C GLU A 328 -4.02 23.87 10.11
N SER A 329 -4.48 24.62 11.12
CA SER A 329 -4.33 24.21 12.52
C SER A 329 -5.09 22.93 12.82
N THR A 330 -6.33 22.84 12.37
CA THR A 330 -7.18 21.65 12.57
C THR A 330 -6.60 20.43 11.87
N LEU A 331 -6.18 20.58 10.62
CA LEU A 331 -5.54 19.50 9.87
C LEU A 331 -4.27 19.02 10.55
N SER A 332 -3.39 19.95 10.99
CA SER A 332 -2.16 19.62 11.70
C SER A 332 -2.39 18.87 13.01
N VAL A 333 -3.39 19.30 13.81
CA VAL A 333 -3.75 18.62 15.06
C VAL A 333 -4.26 17.23 14.77
N SER A 334 -5.15 17.06 13.80
CA SER A 334 -5.70 15.76 13.43
C SER A 334 -4.63 14.79 12.89
N TYR A 335 -3.71 15.28 12.06
CA TYR A 335 -2.55 14.50 11.61
C TYR A 335 -1.68 14.02 12.76
N THR A 336 -1.39 14.92 13.71
CA THR A 336 -0.60 14.59 14.90
C THR A 336 -1.28 13.50 15.73
N HIS A 337 -2.58 13.60 15.96
CA HIS A 337 -3.32 12.62 16.75
C HIS A 337 -3.51 11.27 16.03
N LEU A 338 -3.56 11.25 14.70
CA LEU A 338 -3.59 10.00 13.92
C LEU A 338 -2.24 9.27 13.92
N THR A 339 -1.15 10.03 13.90
CA THR A 339 0.19 9.48 13.69
C THR A 339 1.00 9.29 14.96
N LEU A 340 0.57 9.90 16.08
CA LEU A 340 1.23 9.63 17.36
C LEU A 340 0.98 8.18 17.75
N PRO A 341 2.07 7.38 17.95
CA PRO A 341 1.95 6.20 18.74
C PRO A 341 1.43 6.64 20.11
N THR A 342 0.32 6.08 20.53
CA THR A 342 -0.06 6.18 21.92
C THR A 342 1.09 5.61 22.74
N THR A 343 1.89 6.51 23.30
CA THR A 343 2.96 6.17 24.25
C THR A 343 2.38 5.48 25.48
#